data_78c6e18eb20469813d4b9247d9b4a9e6
#
_entry.id   78c6e18eb20469813d4b9247d9b4a9e6
#
_cell.length_a   1.000
_cell.length_b   1.000
_cell.length_c   1.000
_cell.angle_alpha   90.00
_cell.angle_beta   90.00
_cell.angle_gamma   90.00
#
_symmetry.space_group_name_H-M   'P 1'
#
loop_
_entity.id
_entity.type
_entity.pdbx_description
1 polymer ?
#
loop_
_entity_poly.entity_id
_entity_poly.type
_entity_poly.pdbx_seq_one_letter_code
_entity_poly.pdbx_strand_id
1 'polypeptide(L)'
;MNFRETGLEEFVEMVTFYVINRLRHYREEQVIDDVPQWLKSTVEKMHDKEQFSESALENMVALSAKSQEYLTRATQRYYGKTPMQIINEIRINFAKKQLEMTNYSVTDIAFEAGYSSPSLFIKTFKKLTSFTPKSYRKKLTEFNQ
;
A
#
# COMPACT_ATOMS: atom_id res chain seq x y z
N MET A 1 31.76 -7.06 49.55
CA MET A 1 31.10 -6.60 48.34
C MET A 1 31.26 -7.68 47.27
N ASN A 2 30.20 -8.43 47.00
CA ASN A 2 30.27 -9.55 46.06
C ASN A 2 30.08 -9.07 44.62
N PHE A 3 31.16 -8.98 43.87
CA PHE A 3 31.15 -8.65 42.44
C PHE A 3 30.28 -9.60 41.56
N ARG A 4 29.85 -10.73 42.11
CA ARG A 4 28.97 -11.66 41.43
C ARG A 4 27.49 -11.30 41.54
N GLU A 5 27.08 -10.59 42.58
CA GLU A 5 25.68 -10.21 42.81
C GLU A 5 25.29 -9.01 41.94
N THR A 6 26.18 -8.03 41.80
CA THR A 6 25.95 -6.84 40.94
C THR A 6 25.81 -7.20 39.47
N GLY A 7 26.62 -8.13 38.97
CA GLY A 7 26.52 -8.56 37.56
C GLY A 7 25.25 -9.36 37.25
N LEU A 8 24.72 -10.11 38.22
CA LEU A 8 23.47 -10.82 38.07
C LEU A 8 22.27 -9.87 38.08
N GLU A 9 22.28 -8.87 38.95
CA GLU A 9 21.23 -7.84 39.00
C GLU A 9 21.18 -7.04 37.71
N GLU A 10 22.30 -6.55 37.21
CA GLU A 10 22.39 -5.85 35.92
C GLU A 10 21.90 -6.72 34.75
N PHE A 11 22.26 -7.99 34.74
CA PHE A 11 21.80 -8.95 33.72
C PHE A 11 20.28 -9.14 33.80
N VAL A 12 19.70 -9.30 34.99
CA VAL A 12 18.26 -9.46 35.20
C VAL A 12 17.51 -8.19 34.74
N GLU A 13 18.02 -6.99 35.08
CA GLU A 13 17.43 -5.75 34.64
C GLU A 13 17.45 -5.60 33.14
N MET A 14 18.56 -5.93 32.47
CA MET A 14 18.69 -5.88 31.04
C MET A 14 17.73 -6.85 30.34
N VAL A 15 17.64 -8.09 30.81
CA VAL A 15 16.72 -9.11 30.27
C VAL A 15 15.27 -8.69 30.49
N THR A 16 14.95 -8.18 31.68
CA THR A 16 13.60 -7.69 32.01
C THR A 16 13.20 -6.53 31.12
N PHE A 17 14.08 -5.56 30.93
CA PHE A 17 13.87 -4.44 30.01
C PHE A 17 13.67 -4.90 28.57
N TYR A 18 14.51 -5.83 28.09
CA TYR A 18 14.38 -6.40 26.75
C TYR A 18 13.04 -7.14 26.56
N VAL A 19 12.66 -7.98 27.53
CA VAL A 19 11.39 -8.75 27.50
C VAL A 19 10.19 -7.79 27.53
N ILE A 20 10.20 -6.77 28.40
CA ILE A 20 9.12 -5.79 28.49
C ILE A 20 8.97 -5.02 27.19
N ASN A 21 10.08 -4.56 26.57
CA ASN A 21 10.02 -3.88 25.29
C ASN A 21 9.56 -4.80 24.16
N ARG A 22 10.00 -6.05 24.17
CA ARG A 22 9.57 -7.05 23.17
C ARG A 22 8.07 -7.35 23.31
N LEU A 23 7.57 -7.50 24.55
CA LEU A 23 6.14 -7.70 24.81
C LEU A 23 5.31 -6.46 24.47
N ARG A 24 5.85 -5.24 24.69
CA ARG A 24 5.18 -4.00 24.28
C ARG A 24 5.05 -3.92 22.77
N HIS A 25 6.12 -4.15 22.02
CA HIS A 25 6.08 -4.24 20.56
C HIS A 25 5.14 -5.36 20.08
N TYR A 26 5.20 -6.53 20.70
CA TYR A 26 4.29 -7.64 20.38
C TYR A 26 2.83 -7.29 20.66
N ARG A 27 2.54 -6.53 21.72
CA ARG A 27 1.19 -6.03 22.02
C ARG A 27 0.77 -4.91 21.06
N GLU A 28 1.67 -4.04 20.64
CA GLU A 28 1.42 -3.03 19.61
C GLU A 28 1.21 -3.66 18.23
N GLU A 29 1.92 -4.75 17.92
CA GLU A 29 1.70 -5.56 16.71
C GLU A 29 0.41 -6.40 16.78
N GLN A 30 -0.03 -6.81 17.98
CA GLN A 30 -1.29 -7.56 18.16
C GLN A 30 -2.52 -6.67 18.33
N VAL A 31 -2.36 -5.39 18.60
CA VAL A 31 -3.39 -4.37 18.37
C VAL A 31 -3.24 -3.85 16.92
N ILE A 32 -3.05 -4.73 15.97
CA ILE A 32 -3.63 -4.58 14.66
C ILE A 32 -5.13 -4.79 14.92
N ASP A 33 -5.80 -3.72 15.26
CA ASP A 33 -7.24 -3.57 15.17
C ASP A 33 -7.60 -4.21 13.82
N ASP A 34 -8.21 -5.39 13.83
CA ASP A 34 -8.39 -6.16 12.59
C ASP A 34 -9.15 -5.27 11.62
N VAL A 35 -8.58 -5.07 10.42
CA VAL A 35 -9.18 -4.15 9.45
C VAL A 35 -10.67 -4.49 9.31
N PRO A 36 -11.59 -3.54 9.53
CA PRO A 36 -13.01 -3.83 9.47
C PRO A 36 -13.40 -4.48 8.14
N GLN A 37 -14.28 -5.47 8.20
CA GLN A 37 -14.69 -6.24 7.01
C GLN A 37 -15.24 -5.35 5.89
N TRP A 38 -15.98 -4.28 6.24
CA TRP A 38 -16.48 -3.33 5.23
C TRP A 38 -15.35 -2.65 4.47
N LEU A 39 -14.24 -2.32 5.15
CA LEU A 39 -13.09 -1.66 4.54
C LEU A 39 -12.28 -2.63 3.67
N LYS A 40 -12.07 -3.87 4.15
CA LYS A 40 -11.46 -4.95 3.33
C LYS A 40 -12.26 -5.15 2.05
N SER A 41 -13.57 -5.36 2.17
CA SER A 41 -14.47 -5.56 1.02
C SER A 41 -14.47 -4.37 0.06
N THR A 42 -14.42 -3.13 0.59
CA THR A 42 -14.33 -1.93 -0.24
C THR A 42 -13.04 -1.92 -1.07
N VAL A 43 -11.89 -2.16 -0.44
CA VAL A 43 -10.60 -2.19 -1.14
C VAL A 43 -10.52 -3.33 -2.15
N GLU A 44 -11.04 -4.51 -1.83
CA GLU A 44 -11.11 -5.65 -2.75
C GLU A 44 -11.91 -5.32 -4.01
N LYS A 45 -13.10 -4.75 -3.85
CA LYS A 45 -13.96 -4.34 -4.98
C LYS A 45 -13.33 -3.25 -5.84
N MET A 46 -12.48 -2.39 -5.26
CA MET A 46 -11.76 -1.37 -6.02
C MET A 46 -10.76 -1.93 -7.04
N HIS A 47 -10.44 -3.24 -7.00
CA HIS A 47 -9.61 -3.88 -8.01
C HIS A 47 -10.35 -4.18 -9.32
N ASP A 48 -11.66 -4.07 -9.33
CA ASP A 48 -12.44 -4.17 -10.57
C ASP A 48 -12.18 -2.93 -11.44
N LYS A 49 -11.91 -3.15 -12.73
CA LYS A 49 -11.53 -2.08 -13.67
C LYS A 49 -12.54 -0.93 -13.69
N GLU A 50 -13.81 -1.24 -13.62
CA GLU A 50 -14.90 -0.27 -13.61
C GLU A 50 -14.85 0.65 -12.38
N GLN A 51 -14.29 0.17 -11.26
CA GLN A 51 -14.26 0.93 -10.02
C GLN A 51 -13.07 1.88 -9.93
N PHE A 52 -11.90 1.50 -10.45
CA PHE A 52 -10.70 2.32 -10.34
C PHE A 52 -10.44 3.21 -11.57
N SER A 53 -11.19 3.07 -12.66
CA SER A 53 -10.99 3.84 -13.89
C SER A 53 -11.44 5.30 -13.72
N GLU A 54 -12.68 5.62 -14.02
CA GLU A 54 -13.23 6.96 -13.85
C GLU A 54 -13.90 7.10 -12.48
N SER A 55 -13.93 8.32 -11.94
CA SER A 55 -14.59 8.64 -10.66
C SER A 55 -14.23 7.69 -9.52
N ALA A 56 -12.99 7.20 -9.49
CA ALA A 56 -12.57 6.12 -8.58
C ALA A 56 -12.76 6.47 -7.09
N LEU A 57 -12.58 7.74 -6.71
CA LEU A 57 -12.80 8.17 -5.33
C LEU A 57 -14.27 8.10 -4.96
N GLU A 58 -15.16 8.59 -5.83
CA GLU A 58 -16.60 8.55 -5.66
C GLU A 58 -17.09 7.10 -5.61
N ASN A 59 -16.55 6.23 -6.47
CA ASN A 59 -16.84 4.80 -6.45
C ASN A 59 -16.43 4.16 -5.12
N MET A 60 -15.24 4.47 -4.62
CA MET A 60 -14.76 3.95 -3.34
C MET A 60 -15.62 4.42 -2.17
N VAL A 61 -16.04 5.68 -2.17
CA VAL A 61 -16.98 6.22 -1.17
C VAL A 61 -18.31 5.47 -1.23
N ALA A 62 -18.88 5.29 -2.42
CA ALA A 62 -20.15 4.59 -2.62
C ALA A 62 -20.07 3.12 -2.15
N LEU A 63 -18.99 2.41 -2.53
CA LEU A 63 -18.76 1.02 -2.11
C LEU A 63 -18.61 0.87 -0.59
N SER A 64 -18.03 1.87 0.06
CA SER A 64 -17.83 1.85 1.51
C SER A 64 -19.13 2.07 2.31
N ALA A 65 -20.15 2.66 1.70
CA ALA A 65 -21.37 3.14 2.36
C ALA A 65 -21.06 4.07 3.56
N LYS A 66 -19.95 4.80 3.50
CA LYS A 66 -19.48 5.76 4.53
C LYS A 66 -19.29 7.14 3.92
N SER A 67 -19.19 8.17 4.77
CA SER A 67 -18.77 9.48 4.28
C SER A 67 -17.30 9.46 3.83
N GLN A 68 -16.93 10.35 2.93
CA GLN A 68 -15.54 10.48 2.47
C GLN A 68 -14.56 10.73 3.62
N GLU A 69 -14.95 11.54 4.59
CA GLU A 69 -14.12 11.84 5.77
C GLU A 69 -13.91 10.61 6.65
N TYR A 70 -14.98 9.82 6.87
CA TYR A 70 -14.88 8.59 7.64
C TYR A 70 -14.01 7.56 6.92
N LEU A 71 -14.20 7.39 5.60
CA LEU A 71 -13.37 6.51 4.77
C LEU A 71 -11.90 6.92 4.83
N THR A 72 -11.62 8.23 4.70
CA THR A 72 -10.24 8.77 4.76
C THR A 72 -9.59 8.46 6.12
N ARG A 73 -10.28 8.68 7.22
CA ARG A 73 -9.76 8.35 8.55
C ARG A 73 -9.52 6.85 8.72
N ALA A 74 -10.42 6.02 8.22
CA ALA A 74 -10.29 4.57 8.30
C ALA A 74 -9.11 4.06 7.46
N THR A 75 -8.95 4.53 6.23
CA THR A 75 -7.82 4.13 5.38
C THR A 75 -6.48 4.59 5.95
N GLN A 76 -6.42 5.78 6.55
CA GLN A 76 -5.23 6.25 7.25
C GLN A 76 -4.91 5.39 8.48
N ARG A 77 -5.92 5.06 9.29
CA ARG A 77 -5.74 4.27 10.50
C ARG A 77 -5.25 2.86 10.20
N TYR A 78 -5.90 2.16 9.26
CA TYR A 78 -5.69 0.74 9.04
C TYR A 78 -4.65 0.42 7.96
N TYR A 79 -4.47 1.29 6.97
CA TYR A 79 -3.51 1.10 5.87
C TYR A 79 -2.38 2.14 5.84
N GLY A 80 -2.45 3.19 6.67
CA GLY A 80 -1.47 4.29 6.66
C GLY A 80 -1.52 5.12 5.38
N LYS A 81 -2.63 5.09 4.64
CA LYS A 81 -2.78 5.67 3.29
C LYS A 81 -4.10 6.40 3.14
N THR A 82 -4.10 7.43 2.29
CA THR A 82 -5.36 8.05 1.84
C THR A 82 -6.07 7.13 0.83
N PRO A 83 -7.39 7.29 0.63
CA PRO A 83 -8.12 6.57 -0.43
C PRO A 83 -7.47 6.73 -1.80
N MET A 84 -7.04 7.93 -2.19
CA MET A 84 -6.37 8.18 -3.47
C MET A 84 -5.01 7.48 -3.59
N GLN A 85 -4.26 7.32 -2.50
CA GLN A 85 -3.03 6.56 -2.51
C GLN A 85 -3.29 5.08 -2.78
N ILE A 86 -4.33 4.50 -2.16
CA ILE A 86 -4.76 3.11 -2.41
C ILE A 86 -5.21 2.96 -3.87
N ILE A 87 -6.04 3.86 -4.39
CA ILE A 87 -6.50 3.85 -5.77
C ILE A 87 -5.31 3.93 -6.75
N ASN A 88 -4.35 4.83 -6.49
CA ASN A 88 -3.17 4.93 -7.35
C ASN A 88 -2.31 3.65 -7.34
N GLU A 89 -2.16 2.99 -6.21
CA GLU A 89 -1.47 1.70 -6.14
C GLU A 89 -2.17 0.63 -6.98
N ILE A 90 -3.50 0.56 -6.90
CA ILE A 90 -4.32 -0.37 -7.71
C ILE A 90 -4.13 -0.08 -9.20
N ARG A 91 -4.23 1.19 -9.61
CA ARG A 91 -4.01 1.64 -11.00
C ARG A 91 -2.62 1.30 -11.52
N ILE A 92 -1.59 1.54 -10.71
CA ILE A 92 -0.21 1.24 -11.10
C ILE A 92 0.02 -0.27 -11.18
N ASN A 93 -0.55 -1.08 -10.30
CA ASN A 93 -0.47 -2.53 -10.39
C ASN A 93 -1.17 -3.07 -11.64
N PHE A 94 -2.31 -2.51 -12.01
CA PHE A 94 -2.96 -2.81 -13.30
C PHE A 94 -2.04 -2.44 -14.47
N ALA A 95 -1.50 -1.23 -14.48
CA ALA A 95 -0.61 -0.76 -15.54
C ALA A 95 0.66 -1.62 -15.68
N LYS A 96 1.25 -2.07 -14.56
CA LYS A 96 2.39 -3.00 -14.58
C LYS A 96 2.05 -4.28 -15.33
N LYS A 97 0.89 -4.90 -15.05
CA LYS A 97 0.42 -6.09 -15.76
C LYS A 97 0.22 -5.82 -17.24
N GLN A 98 -0.34 -4.67 -17.63
CA GLN A 98 -0.50 -4.30 -19.04
C GLN A 98 0.84 -4.12 -19.74
N LEU A 99 1.82 -3.48 -19.08
CA LEU A 99 3.18 -3.33 -19.61
C LEU A 99 3.89 -4.68 -19.82
N GLU A 100 3.62 -5.66 -18.96
CA GLU A 100 4.18 -7.01 -19.02
C GLU A 100 3.53 -7.87 -20.09
N MET A 101 2.20 -7.79 -20.22
CA MET A 101 1.40 -8.76 -20.99
C MET A 101 1.00 -8.26 -22.39
N THR A 102 1.15 -6.96 -22.67
CA THR A 102 0.67 -6.35 -23.93
C THR A 102 1.72 -5.45 -24.57
N ASN A 103 1.52 -5.16 -25.84
CA ASN A 103 2.29 -4.17 -26.58
C ASN A 103 1.56 -2.81 -26.68
N TYR A 104 0.55 -2.58 -25.86
CA TYR A 104 -0.17 -1.30 -25.86
C TYR A 104 0.77 -0.14 -25.59
N SER A 105 0.46 1.01 -26.17
CA SER A 105 1.24 2.22 -25.93
C SER A 105 1.14 2.65 -24.45
N VAL A 106 2.17 3.34 -23.96
CA VAL A 106 2.16 3.92 -22.61
C VAL A 106 0.96 4.87 -22.43
N THR A 107 0.58 5.58 -23.48
CA THR A 107 -0.59 6.49 -23.51
C THR A 107 -1.90 5.71 -23.33
N ASP A 108 -2.09 4.62 -24.08
CA ASP A 108 -3.29 3.79 -23.96
C ASP A 108 -3.39 3.16 -22.56
N ILE A 109 -2.29 2.64 -22.04
CA ILE A 109 -2.24 2.08 -20.68
C ILE A 109 -2.57 3.13 -19.62
N ALA A 110 -2.11 4.38 -19.80
CA ALA A 110 -2.43 5.47 -18.89
C ALA A 110 -3.94 5.72 -18.78
N PHE A 111 -4.62 5.81 -19.92
CA PHE A 111 -6.08 6.00 -19.95
C PHE A 111 -6.83 4.76 -19.45
N GLU A 112 -6.40 3.56 -19.84
CA GLU A 112 -6.96 2.30 -19.36
C GLU A 112 -6.85 2.14 -17.83
N ALA A 113 -5.76 2.66 -17.24
CA ALA A 113 -5.55 2.69 -15.80
C ALA A 113 -6.32 3.82 -15.08
N GLY A 114 -7.12 4.62 -15.81
CA GLY A 114 -7.99 5.65 -15.25
C GLY A 114 -7.31 6.99 -15.00
N TYR A 115 -6.17 7.26 -15.62
CA TYR A 115 -5.54 8.58 -15.54
C TYR A 115 -6.09 9.54 -16.59
N SER A 116 -6.29 10.80 -16.21
CA SER A 116 -6.77 11.84 -17.11
C SER A 116 -5.72 12.32 -18.13
N SER A 117 -4.44 12.03 -17.87
CA SER A 117 -3.34 12.34 -18.78
C SER A 117 -2.16 11.38 -18.65
N PRO A 118 -1.45 11.10 -19.75
CA PRO A 118 -0.22 10.30 -19.71
C PRO A 118 0.86 10.89 -18.81
N SER A 119 0.97 12.21 -18.74
CA SER A 119 1.97 12.90 -17.90
C SER A 119 1.75 12.61 -16.41
N LEU A 120 0.49 12.67 -15.95
CA LEU A 120 0.15 12.33 -14.56
C LEU A 120 0.43 10.86 -14.26
N PHE A 121 0.08 9.97 -15.19
CA PHE A 121 0.39 8.55 -15.11
C PHE A 121 1.89 8.29 -14.96
N ILE A 122 2.71 8.82 -15.87
CA ILE A 122 4.17 8.63 -15.87
C ILE A 122 4.78 9.11 -14.56
N LYS A 123 4.35 10.28 -14.07
CA LYS A 123 4.80 10.84 -12.79
C LYS A 123 4.46 9.91 -11.61
N THR A 124 3.21 9.44 -11.55
CA THR A 124 2.74 8.56 -10.48
C THR A 124 3.41 7.20 -10.56
N PHE A 125 3.53 6.62 -11.75
CA PHE A 125 4.21 5.35 -11.98
C PHE A 125 5.67 5.41 -11.51
N LYS A 126 6.41 6.46 -11.90
CA LYS A 126 7.79 6.65 -11.46
C LYS A 126 7.91 6.83 -9.96
N LYS A 127 6.98 7.56 -9.34
CA LYS A 127 6.95 7.76 -7.88
C LYS A 127 6.78 6.43 -7.13
N LEU A 128 5.91 5.54 -7.61
CA LEU A 128 5.57 4.29 -6.93
C LEU A 128 6.49 3.12 -7.29
N THR A 129 7.13 3.14 -8.46
CA THR A 129 7.96 2.03 -8.95
C THR A 129 9.45 2.35 -9.06
N SER A 130 9.83 3.62 -8.96
CA SER A 130 11.17 4.16 -9.25
C SER A 130 11.59 4.10 -10.73
N PHE A 131 10.72 3.62 -11.62
CA PHE A 131 10.96 3.51 -13.06
C PHE A 131 9.90 4.27 -13.86
N THR A 132 10.28 4.76 -15.05
CA THR A 132 9.26 5.18 -16.02
C THR A 132 8.58 3.95 -16.61
N PRO A 133 7.33 4.04 -17.11
CA PRO A 133 6.66 2.91 -17.75
C PRO A 133 7.47 2.30 -18.90
N LYS A 134 8.13 3.15 -19.69
CA LYS A 134 8.98 2.72 -20.80
C LYS A 134 10.21 1.94 -20.32
N SER A 135 10.92 2.45 -19.31
CA SER A 135 12.08 1.75 -18.74
C SER A 135 11.69 0.48 -17.99
N TYR A 136 10.53 0.47 -17.36
CA TYR A 136 9.97 -0.73 -16.73
C TYR A 136 9.75 -1.85 -17.76
N ARG A 137 9.07 -1.56 -18.87
CA ARG A 137 8.87 -2.52 -19.97
C ARG A 137 10.19 -3.03 -20.55
N LYS A 138 11.17 -2.13 -20.77
CA LYS A 138 12.47 -2.51 -21.31
C LYS A 138 13.20 -3.51 -20.40
N LYS A 139 13.21 -3.28 -19.10
CA LYS A 139 13.82 -4.20 -18.13
C LYS A 139 13.19 -5.59 -18.15
N LEU A 140 11.88 -5.69 -18.29
CA LEU A 140 11.20 -6.99 -18.38
C LEU A 140 11.63 -7.77 -19.62
N THR A 141 11.83 -7.11 -20.76
CA THR A 141 12.32 -7.76 -21.97
C THR A 141 13.77 -8.22 -21.87
N GLU A 142 14.60 -7.50 -21.12
CA GLU A 142 16.01 -7.88 -20.87
C GLU A 142 16.14 -9.09 -19.92
N PHE A 143 15.22 -9.26 -18.96
CA PHE A 143 15.22 -10.41 -18.05
C PHE A 143 14.65 -11.69 -18.67
N ASN A 144 13.88 -11.59 -19.76
CA ASN A 144 13.25 -12.73 -20.44
C ASN A 144 14.06 -13.25 -21.64
N GLN A 145 15.26 -12.72 -21.85
CA GLN A 145 16.24 -13.20 -22.84
C GLN A 145 17.37 -13.96 -22.14
#